data_b6a833c952f5421ffd4d793304484270
#
_entry.id   b6a833c952f5421ffd4d793304484270
#
_cell.length_a   1.000
_cell.length_b   1.000
_cell.length_c   1.000
_cell.angle_alpha   90.00
_cell.angle_beta   90.00
_cell.angle_gamma   90.00
#
_symmetry.space_group_name_H-M   'P 1'
#
loop_
_entity.id
_entity.type
_entity.pdbx_description
1 polymer ?
#
loop_
_entity_poly.entity_id
_entity_poly.type
_entity_poly.pdbx_seq_one_letter_code
_entity_poly.pdbx_strand_id
1 'polypeptide(L)'
;FIMMLGLAGVALDLMRYEERRTVLQNTADRAVLAAADLNQTIPCKDVVKDYFVKGGLPAPSDSQINCQNGAFDEWREVTVAVSEDLPTWFMNMYGIPKLATPAAATAEERIGQVEISLVLDVSGSMDSNSRLINLKPAAKKFIDDMFDSVEEGKLSISIVPFNTQVSIGPDLIDYFNLDADHDFSYCLEFDPNDFKTTSLTTNIDPVTGNVDLAARKYKQNGHFDAFAGSSTYTPSPDFGLNCTQDRGRDILAFSGNRDQLKAYIDSFDAYGYTSIDLGMKWGAALLDPAMAPIVDDMIAAGTLKDSSGKVLSEFGDRPYQFSNQEALKVVVLMSDGANTTEYELQPDVDSGLSPLWRSNSTTYNGSTSAAQYSLWDQSRGQYYIFYNNTWRNEAWGDGTYKTCGTCAFKPDPGDAVQLSWQEVWDRMTVNWYARYIHGRAYGLATTNAWSSSWSPSNSVVKHETNKDAQTLDICTTFKSANNTLYGRRPQIYTIAFEAPNAGINVLRSCASSTTQFYNASGSTIGGTFTAIASSINKLRLTY
;
A
#
# COMPACT_ATOMS: atom_id res chain seq x y z
N PHE A 1 29.72 30.82 69.02
CA PHE A 1 30.32 31.62 67.95
C PHE A 1 31.14 30.70 66.98
N ILE A 2 32.12 29.96 67.46
CA ILE A 2 32.99 29.07 66.65
C ILE A 2 32.14 28.00 65.86
N MET A 3 31.16 27.41 66.52
CA MET A 3 30.27 26.42 65.92
C MET A 3 29.40 27.05 64.78
N MET A 4 28.94 28.29 64.95
CA MET A 4 28.23 29.04 63.93
C MET A 4 29.11 29.38 62.73
N LEU A 5 30.36 29.77 62.97
CA LEU A 5 31.35 29.97 61.89
C LEU A 5 31.68 28.71 61.14
N GLY A 6 31.79 27.59 61.84
CA GLY A 6 31.99 26.27 61.18
C GLY A 6 30.83 25.85 60.30
N LEU A 7 29.59 26.01 60.78
CA LEU A 7 28.39 25.68 59.96
C LEU A 7 28.24 26.61 58.77
N ALA A 8 28.50 27.89 58.91
CA ALA A 8 28.48 28.85 57.79
C ALA A 8 29.57 28.53 56.74
N GLY A 9 30.75 28.08 57.19
CA GLY A 9 31.84 27.69 56.32
C GLY A 9 31.51 26.42 55.53
N VAL A 10 30.91 25.38 56.16
CA VAL A 10 30.41 24.19 55.47
C VAL A 10 29.34 24.55 54.43
N ALA A 11 28.40 25.46 54.78
CA ALA A 11 27.39 25.90 53.83
C ALA A 11 28.01 26.61 52.61
N LEU A 12 29.08 27.39 52.80
CA LEU A 12 29.80 28.05 51.70
C LEU A 12 30.48 27.02 50.76
N ASP A 13 31.13 25.99 51.30
CA ASP A 13 31.73 24.93 50.50
C ASP A 13 30.65 24.15 49.73
N LEU A 14 29.48 23.87 50.32
CA LEU A 14 28.35 23.23 49.64
C LEU A 14 27.75 24.13 48.53
N MET A 15 27.64 25.42 48.74
CA MET A 15 27.19 26.37 47.70
C MET A 15 28.13 26.35 46.49
N ARG A 16 29.44 26.40 46.75
CA ARG A 16 30.46 26.28 45.68
C ARG A 16 30.40 24.95 44.95
N TYR A 17 30.15 23.88 45.68
CA TYR A 17 29.95 22.55 45.11
C TYR A 17 28.75 22.51 44.16
N GLU A 18 27.58 23.00 44.59
CA GLU A 18 26.38 23.02 43.76
C GLU A 18 26.53 23.95 42.55
N GLU A 19 27.16 25.11 42.71
CA GLU A 19 27.50 26.00 41.58
C GLU A 19 28.38 25.28 40.54
N ARG A 20 29.46 24.63 41.00
CA ARG A 20 30.38 23.94 40.11
C ARG A 20 29.71 22.74 39.40
N ARG A 21 28.91 21.99 40.16
CA ARG A 21 28.12 20.88 39.62
C ARG A 21 27.14 21.34 38.54
N THR A 22 26.45 22.45 38.77
CA THR A 22 25.52 23.03 37.78
C THR A 22 26.23 23.44 36.50
N VAL A 23 27.40 24.10 36.61
CA VAL A 23 28.20 24.47 35.44
C VAL A 23 28.69 23.25 34.68
N LEU A 24 29.17 22.21 35.38
CA LEU A 24 29.64 20.98 34.79
C LEU A 24 28.49 20.26 34.05
N GLN A 25 27.33 20.11 34.70
CA GLN A 25 26.16 19.42 34.11
C GLN A 25 25.62 20.16 32.88
N ASN A 26 25.42 21.48 33.00
CA ASN A 26 24.94 22.29 31.87
C ASN A 26 25.91 22.26 30.67
N THR A 27 27.22 22.17 30.93
CA THR A 27 28.21 22.05 29.85
C THR A 27 28.18 20.67 29.24
N ALA A 28 28.06 19.60 30.04
CA ALA A 28 27.92 18.24 29.58
C ALA A 28 26.66 18.07 28.69
N ASP A 29 25.50 18.57 29.15
CA ASP A 29 24.24 18.49 28.40
C ASP A 29 24.34 19.19 27.04
N ARG A 30 24.91 20.38 26.97
CA ARG A 30 25.11 21.10 25.70
C ARG A 30 26.13 20.43 24.80
N ALA A 31 27.19 19.86 25.38
CA ALA A 31 28.24 19.21 24.63
C ALA A 31 27.73 17.93 23.94
N VAL A 32 26.95 17.08 24.64
CA VAL A 32 26.41 15.87 24.07
C VAL A 32 25.34 16.16 23.01
N LEU A 33 24.48 17.18 23.24
CA LEU A 33 23.50 17.61 22.23
C LEU A 33 24.17 18.07 20.93
N ALA A 34 25.22 18.91 21.03
CA ALA A 34 25.92 19.37 19.86
C ALA A 34 26.78 18.29 19.16
N ALA A 35 27.27 17.31 19.92
CA ALA A 35 28.06 16.22 19.39
C ALA A 35 27.20 15.09 18.80
N ALA A 36 25.95 14.94 19.25
CA ALA A 36 24.99 13.98 18.71
C ALA A 36 24.44 14.41 17.34
N ASP A 37 24.48 15.70 16.98
CA ASP A 37 24.00 16.22 15.70
C ASP A 37 24.65 15.45 14.53
N LEU A 38 23.80 14.79 13.72
CA LEU A 38 24.23 13.95 12.58
C LEU A 38 24.81 14.77 11.42
N ASN A 39 24.46 16.06 11.33
CA ASN A 39 25.04 16.99 10.36
C ASN A 39 26.42 17.53 10.81
N GLN A 40 26.89 17.17 12.01
CA GLN A 40 28.16 17.62 12.55
C GLN A 40 29.34 16.98 11.80
N THR A 41 30.17 17.79 11.14
CA THR A 41 31.34 17.35 10.39
C THR A 41 32.59 17.18 11.24
N ILE A 42 32.60 17.73 12.46
CA ILE A 42 33.71 17.58 13.42
C ILE A 42 33.55 16.25 14.16
N PRO A 43 34.63 15.49 14.38
CA PRO A 43 34.56 14.25 15.15
C PRO A 43 33.87 14.45 16.52
N CYS A 44 32.93 13.57 16.85
CA CYS A 44 32.08 13.66 18.05
C CYS A 44 32.87 13.98 19.34
N LYS A 45 33.99 13.28 19.59
CA LYS A 45 34.81 13.51 20.78
C LYS A 45 35.44 14.90 20.81
N ASP A 46 35.79 15.43 19.66
CA ASP A 46 36.41 16.76 19.55
C ASP A 46 35.37 17.86 19.81
N VAL A 47 34.12 17.67 19.39
CA VAL A 47 33.01 18.57 19.70
C VAL A 47 32.81 18.65 21.23
N VAL A 48 32.72 17.48 21.91
CA VAL A 48 32.56 17.44 23.36
C VAL A 48 33.70 18.18 24.08
N LYS A 49 34.95 17.90 23.70
CA LYS A 49 36.13 18.57 24.29
C LYS A 49 36.11 20.09 24.06
N ASP A 50 35.75 20.54 22.87
CA ASP A 50 35.67 21.96 22.52
C ASP A 50 34.63 22.71 23.38
N TYR A 51 33.46 22.11 23.63
CA TYR A 51 32.43 22.68 24.50
C TYR A 51 32.92 22.83 25.95
N PHE A 52 33.63 21.83 26.49
CA PHE A 52 34.20 21.92 27.84
C PHE A 52 35.25 23.04 27.94
N VAL A 53 36.18 23.10 26.98
CA VAL A 53 37.20 24.15 26.92
C VAL A 53 36.59 25.54 26.82
N LYS A 54 35.60 25.72 25.92
CA LYS A 54 34.86 26.99 25.79
C LYS A 54 34.04 27.35 27.03
N GLY A 55 33.59 26.35 27.78
CA GLY A 55 32.93 26.51 29.08
C GLY A 55 33.88 26.83 30.25
N GLY A 56 35.19 26.96 30.00
CA GLY A 56 36.19 27.17 31.04
C GLY A 56 36.45 25.97 31.95
N LEU A 57 36.17 24.75 31.41
CA LEU A 57 36.34 23.47 32.10
C LEU A 57 37.47 22.65 31.47
N PRO A 58 38.13 21.76 32.24
CA PRO A 58 39.09 20.83 31.69
C PRO A 58 38.43 19.95 30.60
N ALA A 59 39.15 19.72 29.47
CA ALA A 59 38.67 18.85 28.44
C ALA A 59 38.56 17.41 28.98
N PRO A 60 37.44 16.68 28.76
CA PRO A 60 37.34 15.29 29.11
C PRO A 60 38.34 14.42 28.34
N SER A 61 38.80 13.34 28.97
CA SER A 61 39.64 12.35 28.28
C SER A 61 38.77 11.50 27.35
N ASP A 62 39.42 10.83 26.34
CA ASP A 62 38.73 9.97 25.38
C ASP A 62 37.95 8.81 26.02
N SER A 63 38.38 8.35 27.21
CA SER A 63 37.72 7.30 27.97
C SER A 63 36.46 7.78 28.71
N GLN A 64 36.28 9.07 28.86
CA GLN A 64 35.11 9.68 29.48
C GLN A 64 34.03 10.07 28.47
N ILE A 65 34.34 9.92 27.18
CA ILE A 65 33.41 10.23 26.07
C ILE A 65 33.16 8.94 25.28
N ASN A 66 31.90 8.51 25.23
CA ASN A 66 31.46 7.42 24.39
C ASN A 66 30.64 7.99 23.23
N CYS A 67 31.05 7.68 21.99
CA CYS A 67 30.34 8.01 20.77
C CYS A 67 30.04 6.71 20.04
N GLN A 68 28.77 6.42 19.80
CA GLN A 68 28.31 5.27 19.03
C GLN A 68 27.52 5.79 17.84
N ASN A 69 27.75 5.20 16.67
CA ASN A 69 27.01 5.48 15.44
C ASN A 69 26.33 4.19 14.95
N GLY A 70 25.22 4.33 14.26
CA GLY A 70 24.62 3.25 13.47
C GLY A 70 25.49 2.84 12.28
N ALA A 71 25.13 1.73 11.64
CA ALA A 71 25.93 1.14 10.54
C ALA A 71 26.11 2.06 9.33
N PHE A 72 25.18 3.00 9.12
CA PHE A 72 25.18 3.97 8.01
C PHE A 72 25.01 5.40 8.51
N ASP A 73 25.48 5.69 9.74
CA ASP A 73 25.31 6.98 10.43
C ASP A 73 23.83 7.41 10.62
N GLU A 74 22.88 6.46 10.61
CA GLU A 74 21.45 6.72 10.81
C GLU A 74 21.09 7.14 12.23
N TRP A 75 21.99 6.92 13.18
CA TRP A 75 21.88 7.42 14.55
C TRP A 75 23.25 7.64 15.18
N ARG A 76 23.31 8.58 16.10
CA ARG A 76 24.51 8.83 16.93
C ARG A 76 24.09 9.04 18.38
N GLU A 77 24.62 8.19 19.26
CA GLU A 77 24.53 8.36 20.70
C GLU A 77 25.85 8.87 21.24
N VAL A 78 25.77 9.94 22.04
CA VAL A 78 26.94 10.53 22.71
C VAL A 78 26.70 10.56 24.18
N THR A 79 27.59 9.91 24.93
CA THR A 79 27.59 9.92 26.40
C THR A 79 28.87 10.54 26.90
N VAL A 80 28.80 11.46 27.85
CA VAL A 80 29.96 11.96 28.58
C VAL A 80 29.75 11.77 30.09
N ALA A 81 30.77 11.30 30.79
CA ALA A 81 30.79 11.15 32.23
C ALA A 81 32.10 11.70 32.79
N VAL A 82 32.01 12.78 33.55
CA VAL A 82 33.13 13.48 34.12
C VAL A 82 32.97 13.64 35.61
N SER A 83 34.08 13.79 36.33
CA SER A 83 34.09 14.16 37.73
C SER A 83 35.29 15.09 38.01
N GLU A 84 35.06 16.16 38.71
CA GLU A 84 36.09 17.10 39.10
C GLU A 84 36.21 17.14 40.64
N ASP A 85 37.42 17.16 41.16
CA ASP A 85 37.69 17.29 42.57
C ASP A 85 37.72 18.79 42.94
N LEU A 86 36.71 19.30 43.64
CA LEU A 86 36.63 20.65 44.11
C LEU A 86 37.31 20.78 45.50
N PRO A 87 38.41 21.54 45.64
CA PRO A 87 39.02 21.79 46.96
C PRO A 87 38.08 22.53 47.89
N THR A 88 37.94 22.02 49.10
CA THR A 88 37.15 22.67 50.17
C THR A 88 37.97 23.67 50.95
N TRP A 89 37.35 24.75 51.41
CA TRP A 89 38.02 25.76 52.23
C TRP A 89 37.82 25.48 53.72
N PHE A 90 36.61 25.21 54.13
CA PHE A 90 36.24 25.04 55.54
C PHE A 90 36.09 23.56 55.92
N MET A 91 35.54 22.74 55.01
CA MET A 91 35.39 21.31 55.28
C MET A 91 36.73 20.59 55.40
N ASN A 92 37.80 21.13 54.81
CA ASN A 92 39.16 20.65 54.98
C ASN A 92 39.59 20.62 56.45
N MET A 93 39.12 21.58 57.29
CA MET A 93 39.39 21.60 58.72
C MET A 93 38.74 20.43 59.47
N TYR A 94 37.75 19.81 58.86
CA TYR A 94 37.05 18.62 59.38
C TYR A 94 37.51 17.32 58.72
N GLY A 95 38.65 17.34 57.99
CA GLY A 95 39.23 16.18 57.35
C GLY A 95 38.61 15.81 55.97
N ILE A 96 37.86 16.73 55.39
CA ILE A 96 37.29 16.56 54.02
C ILE A 96 37.97 17.59 53.09
N PRO A 97 39.12 17.29 52.49
CA PRO A 97 39.91 18.24 51.71
C PRO A 97 39.33 18.58 50.33
N LYS A 98 38.47 17.70 49.78
CA LYS A 98 37.85 17.89 48.46
C LYS A 98 36.47 17.21 48.39
N LEU A 99 35.64 17.74 47.53
CA LEU A 99 34.34 17.16 47.14
C LEU A 99 34.39 16.76 45.67
N ALA A 100 34.08 15.48 45.38
CA ALA A 100 33.97 15.01 44.01
C ALA A 100 32.66 15.54 43.41
N THR A 101 32.76 16.24 42.27
CA THR A 101 31.65 16.87 41.55
C THR A 101 31.37 16.10 40.26
N PRO A 102 30.49 15.09 40.30
CA PRO A 102 30.18 14.32 39.11
C PRO A 102 29.15 15.02 38.20
N ALA A 103 29.29 14.85 36.88
CA ALA A 103 28.29 15.19 35.90
C ALA A 103 28.28 14.12 34.78
N ALA A 104 27.10 13.76 34.32
CA ALA A 104 26.94 12.83 33.21
C ALA A 104 25.75 13.29 32.34
N ALA A 105 25.91 13.15 31.06
CA ALA A 105 24.89 13.47 30.07
C ALA A 105 24.93 12.47 28.91
N THR A 106 23.76 12.18 28.35
CA THR A 106 23.62 11.39 27.13
C THR A 106 22.65 12.10 26.21
N ALA A 107 23.00 12.19 24.92
CA ALA A 107 22.11 12.63 23.87
C ALA A 107 22.18 11.65 22.71
N GLU A 108 21.07 11.45 22.07
CA GLU A 108 20.95 10.64 20.87
C GLU A 108 20.17 11.41 19.80
N GLU A 109 20.68 11.41 18.57
CA GLU A 109 19.97 11.86 17.39
C GLU A 109 19.81 10.70 16.43
N ARG A 110 18.59 10.51 15.90
CA ARG A 110 18.25 9.45 14.94
C ARG A 110 17.52 10.04 13.75
N ILE A 111 17.90 9.59 12.54
CA ILE A 111 17.16 9.88 11.32
C ILE A 111 16.09 8.81 11.18
N GLY A 112 14.84 9.19 11.40
CA GLY A 112 13.71 8.26 11.28
C GLY A 112 13.49 7.83 9.84
N GLN A 113 13.29 6.54 9.63
CA GLN A 113 12.82 5.95 8.39
C GLN A 113 11.33 6.31 8.18
N VAL A 114 10.93 6.58 6.95
CA VAL A 114 9.55 6.89 6.61
C VAL A 114 9.06 5.94 5.52
N GLU A 115 7.97 5.24 5.78
CA GLU A 115 7.30 4.34 4.86
C GLU A 115 5.87 4.83 4.64
N ILE A 116 5.53 5.15 3.40
CA ILE A 116 4.24 5.74 3.04
C ILE A 116 3.52 4.86 2.04
N SER A 117 2.23 4.58 2.30
CA SER A 117 1.29 4.13 1.28
C SER A 117 0.36 5.28 0.91
N LEU A 118 0.48 5.76 -0.31
CA LEU A 118 -0.37 6.80 -0.89
C LEU A 118 -1.52 6.14 -1.64
N VAL A 119 -2.68 6.05 -1.01
CA VAL A 119 -3.87 5.34 -1.49
C VAL A 119 -4.82 6.34 -2.12
N LEU A 120 -4.93 6.31 -3.45
CA LEU A 120 -5.58 7.34 -4.23
C LEU A 120 -6.76 6.79 -5.04
N ASP A 121 -7.91 7.39 -4.86
CA ASP A 121 -9.11 7.11 -5.65
C ASP A 121 -8.93 7.58 -7.10
N VAL A 122 -9.10 6.64 -8.03
CA VAL A 122 -9.14 6.87 -9.47
C VAL A 122 -10.45 6.36 -10.07
N SER A 123 -11.52 6.28 -9.27
CA SER A 123 -12.85 5.91 -9.73
C SER A 123 -13.44 6.93 -10.70
N GLY A 124 -14.49 6.54 -11.43
CA GLY A 124 -15.09 7.35 -12.47
C GLY A 124 -15.61 8.71 -11.99
N SER A 125 -15.97 8.87 -10.71
CA SER A 125 -16.37 10.16 -10.13
C SER A 125 -15.25 11.19 -10.14
N MET A 126 -13.99 10.75 -10.12
CA MET A 126 -12.81 11.63 -10.17
C MET A 126 -12.65 12.40 -11.49
N ASP A 127 -13.29 11.95 -12.58
CA ASP A 127 -13.35 12.70 -13.85
C ASP A 127 -14.26 13.95 -13.77
N SER A 128 -15.16 13.96 -12.77
CA SER A 128 -16.08 15.07 -12.56
C SER A 128 -15.40 16.23 -11.82
N ASN A 129 -15.88 17.45 -12.03
CA ASN A 129 -15.44 18.67 -11.31
C ASN A 129 -13.92 18.91 -11.32
N SER A 130 -13.21 18.40 -12.32
CA SER A 130 -11.74 18.48 -12.42
C SER A 130 -10.99 17.89 -11.22
N ARG A 131 -11.60 16.91 -10.51
CA ARG A 131 -11.01 16.34 -9.28
C ARG A 131 -9.67 15.68 -9.58
N LEU A 132 -9.59 14.81 -10.60
CA LEU A 132 -8.33 14.16 -10.98
C LEU A 132 -7.28 15.18 -11.47
N ILE A 133 -7.70 16.23 -12.18
CA ILE A 133 -6.83 17.32 -12.63
C ILE A 133 -6.23 18.06 -11.44
N ASN A 134 -6.99 18.26 -10.37
CA ASN A 134 -6.52 18.93 -9.15
C ASN A 134 -5.70 17.98 -8.25
N LEU A 135 -6.02 16.68 -8.24
CA LEU A 135 -5.29 15.67 -7.46
C LEU A 135 -3.85 15.52 -7.94
N LYS A 136 -3.63 15.38 -9.25
CA LYS A 136 -2.30 15.12 -9.82
C LYS A 136 -1.22 16.10 -9.34
N PRO A 137 -1.36 17.42 -9.48
CA PRO A 137 -0.36 18.37 -9.00
C PRO A 137 -0.23 18.37 -7.46
N ALA A 138 -1.32 18.12 -6.73
CA ALA A 138 -1.31 18.06 -5.27
C ALA A 138 -0.51 16.85 -4.75
N ALA A 139 -0.74 15.66 -5.32
CA ALA A 139 -0.02 14.45 -4.97
C ALA A 139 1.46 14.52 -5.38
N LYS A 140 1.77 15.09 -6.55
CA LYS A 140 3.17 15.33 -6.96
C LYS A 140 3.89 16.29 -6.02
N LYS A 141 3.20 17.35 -5.58
CA LYS A 141 3.78 18.27 -4.59
C LYS A 141 4.02 17.59 -3.24
N PHE A 142 3.12 16.72 -2.79
CA PHE A 142 3.34 15.93 -1.58
C PHE A 142 4.60 15.08 -1.70
N ILE A 143 4.80 14.40 -2.84
CA ILE A 143 6.02 13.64 -3.11
C ILE A 143 7.24 14.55 -3.03
N ASP A 144 7.20 15.71 -3.70
CA ASP A 144 8.28 16.69 -3.64
C ASP A 144 8.58 17.12 -2.21
N ASP A 145 7.56 17.51 -1.42
CA ASP A 145 7.70 17.95 -0.03
C ASP A 145 8.29 16.84 0.87
N MET A 146 7.95 15.57 0.61
CA MET A 146 8.51 14.44 1.36
C MET A 146 9.98 14.18 1.00
N PHE A 147 10.33 14.15 -0.29
CA PHE A 147 11.73 13.95 -0.72
C PHE A 147 12.65 15.13 -0.38
N ASP A 148 12.10 16.35 -0.29
CA ASP A 148 12.87 17.53 0.12
C ASP A 148 13.16 17.55 1.63
N SER A 149 12.38 16.81 2.43
CA SER A 149 12.48 16.83 3.89
C SER A 149 13.00 15.53 4.51
N VAL A 150 13.03 14.44 3.76
CA VAL A 150 13.57 13.15 4.19
C VAL A 150 14.82 12.83 3.39
N GLU A 151 15.85 12.38 4.06
CA GLU A 151 17.12 12.03 3.43
C GLU A 151 16.96 10.89 2.42
N GLU A 152 17.77 10.91 1.36
CA GLU A 152 17.77 9.86 0.34
C GLU A 152 18.02 8.48 0.96
N GLY A 153 17.29 7.45 0.49
CA GLY A 153 17.34 6.11 1.04
C GLY A 153 16.52 5.91 2.33
N LYS A 154 16.02 6.98 2.95
CA LYS A 154 15.22 6.91 4.19
C LYS A 154 13.70 7.01 3.95
N LEU A 155 13.28 7.28 2.72
CA LEU A 155 11.87 7.40 2.32
C LEU A 155 11.51 6.31 1.31
N SER A 156 10.47 5.53 1.63
CA SER A 156 9.82 4.60 0.71
C SER A 156 8.36 5.02 0.52
N ILE A 157 7.93 5.17 -0.72
CA ILE A 157 6.53 5.48 -1.06
C ILE A 157 5.98 4.40 -1.97
N SER A 158 4.86 3.81 -1.57
CA SER A 158 4.02 2.99 -2.45
C SER A 158 2.80 3.80 -2.89
N ILE A 159 2.41 3.71 -4.15
CA ILE A 159 1.19 4.32 -4.66
C ILE A 159 0.19 3.21 -4.97
N VAL A 160 -1.00 3.31 -4.37
CA VAL A 160 -2.10 2.37 -4.53
C VAL A 160 -3.27 3.11 -5.18
N PRO A 161 -3.36 3.14 -6.50
CA PRO A 161 -4.57 3.61 -7.16
C PRO A 161 -5.67 2.57 -6.98
N PHE A 162 -6.88 3.02 -6.66
CA PHE A 162 -8.02 2.13 -6.52
C PHE A 162 -9.26 2.68 -7.20
N ASN A 163 -10.07 1.78 -7.72
CA ASN A 163 -11.42 2.06 -8.20
C ASN A 163 -12.38 0.97 -7.68
N THR A 164 -13.06 0.21 -8.54
CA THR A 164 -13.84 -0.97 -8.14
C THR A 164 -12.95 -2.05 -7.54
N GLN A 165 -11.71 -2.16 -8.03
CA GLN A 165 -10.69 -3.12 -7.62
C GLN A 165 -9.35 -2.41 -7.44
N VAL A 166 -8.35 -3.15 -6.97
CA VAL A 166 -6.95 -2.74 -6.95
C VAL A 166 -6.16 -3.74 -7.79
N SER A 167 -5.58 -3.27 -8.88
CA SER A 167 -4.65 -4.07 -9.68
C SER A 167 -3.26 -4.03 -9.05
N ILE A 168 -2.69 -5.18 -8.77
CA ILE A 168 -1.33 -5.27 -8.20
C ILE A 168 -0.25 -5.37 -9.27
N GLY A 169 -0.65 -5.57 -10.50
CA GLY A 169 0.24 -5.64 -11.65
C GLY A 169 1.01 -6.95 -11.77
N PRO A 170 1.68 -7.15 -12.92
CA PRO A 170 2.44 -8.35 -13.19
C PRO A 170 3.65 -8.51 -12.26
N ASP A 171 4.20 -7.41 -11.74
CA ASP A 171 5.42 -7.45 -10.92
C ASP A 171 5.14 -7.97 -9.49
N LEU A 172 3.90 -7.82 -8.98
CA LEU A 172 3.54 -8.29 -7.64
C LEU A 172 2.72 -9.58 -7.65
N ILE A 173 1.97 -9.90 -8.72
CA ILE A 173 1.09 -11.08 -8.75
C ILE A 173 1.86 -12.38 -8.58
N ASP A 174 3.08 -12.45 -9.09
CA ASP A 174 3.94 -13.63 -9.03
C ASP A 174 4.38 -13.99 -7.59
N TYR A 175 4.21 -13.08 -6.64
CA TYR A 175 4.48 -13.32 -5.22
C TYR A 175 3.30 -13.92 -4.45
N PHE A 176 2.20 -14.26 -5.13
CA PHE A 176 1.02 -14.86 -4.53
C PHE A 176 0.65 -16.17 -5.23
N ASN A 177 0.25 -17.17 -4.45
CA ASN A 177 -0.36 -18.37 -5.02
C ASN A 177 -1.80 -18.07 -5.41
N LEU A 178 -2.19 -18.47 -6.63
CA LEU A 178 -3.52 -18.23 -7.19
C LEU A 178 -4.32 -19.54 -7.23
N ASP A 179 -5.65 -19.43 -7.06
CA ASP A 179 -6.54 -20.58 -7.08
C ASP A 179 -7.02 -20.91 -8.51
N ALA A 180 -7.37 -19.88 -9.27
CA ALA A 180 -7.74 -20.01 -10.67
C ALA A 180 -6.77 -19.16 -11.50
N ASP A 181 -5.79 -19.84 -12.09
CA ASP A 181 -4.71 -19.17 -12.81
C ASP A 181 -5.18 -18.69 -14.19
N HIS A 182 -5.16 -17.39 -14.41
CA HIS A 182 -5.39 -16.75 -15.70
C HIS A 182 -4.51 -15.50 -15.83
N ASP A 183 -4.32 -15.02 -17.05
CA ASP A 183 -3.40 -13.92 -17.38
C ASP A 183 -4.09 -12.59 -17.75
N PHE A 184 -5.42 -12.52 -17.61
CA PHE A 184 -6.18 -11.34 -18.03
C PHE A 184 -6.53 -10.36 -16.90
N SER A 185 -6.17 -10.61 -15.64
CA SER A 185 -6.31 -9.64 -14.55
C SER A 185 -5.26 -9.85 -13.45
N TYR A 186 -4.97 -8.79 -12.70
CA TYR A 186 -4.02 -8.78 -11.60
C TYR A 186 -4.67 -8.33 -10.28
N CYS A 187 -5.96 -8.62 -10.09
CA CYS A 187 -6.69 -8.28 -8.87
C CYS A 187 -6.97 -9.53 -8.03
N LEU A 188 -6.77 -9.41 -6.73
CA LEU A 188 -7.07 -10.48 -5.77
C LEU A 188 -8.40 -10.23 -5.06
N GLU A 189 -9.19 -11.28 -4.87
CA GLU A 189 -10.38 -11.27 -4.03
C GLU A 189 -10.01 -11.51 -2.58
N PHE A 190 -10.69 -10.82 -1.66
CA PHE A 190 -10.49 -10.91 -0.23
C PHE A 190 -11.77 -11.37 0.49
N ASP A 191 -11.58 -12.30 1.44
CA ASP A 191 -12.63 -12.65 2.39
C ASP A 191 -12.81 -11.55 3.46
N PRO A 192 -13.98 -11.42 4.10
CA PRO A 192 -14.20 -10.42 5.16
C PRO A 192 -13.20 -10.51 6.32
N ASN A 193 -12.59 -11.68 6.57
CA ASN A 193 -11.56 -11.84 7.59
C ASN A 193 -10.20 -11.25 7.20
N ASP A 194 -9.94 -11.06 5.90
CA ASP A 194 -8.71 -10.45 5.43
C ASP A 194 -8.58 -8.98 5.85
N PHE A 195 -9.69 -8.30 6.07
CA PHE A 195 -9.72 -6.93 6.56
C PHE A 195 -9.43 -6.79 8.06
N LYS A 196 -9.31 -7.91 8.78
CA LYS A 196 -8.95 -7.97 10.21
C LYS A 196 -7.46 -8.24 10.44
N THR A 197 -6.66 -8.28 9.39
CA THR A 197 -5.20 -8.39 9.44
C THR A 197 -4.58 -7.39 8.47
N THR A 198 -3.41 -6.86 8.78
CA THR A 198 -2.63 -6.04 7.85
C THR A 198 -1.87 -6.92 6.87
N SER A 199 -1.39 -8.08 7.30
CA SER A 199 -0.57 -8.98 6.51
C SER A 199 -1.35 -9.64 5.36
N LEU A 200 -0.62 -9.97 4.31
CA LEU A 200 -1.00 -10.90 3.25
C LEU A 200 0.00 -12.06 3.24
N THR A 201 -0.49 -13.26 2.94
CA THR A 201 0.36 -14.43 2.80
C THR A 201 0.95 -14.45 1.41
N THR A 202 2.25 -14.25 1.30
CA THR A 202 3.00 -14.39 0.04
C THR A 202 3.39 -15.85 -0.20
N ASN A 203 3.81 -16.18 -1.41
CA ASN A 203 4.38 -17.49 -1.71
C ASN A 203 5.90 -17.58 -1.42
N ILE A 204 6.47 -16.59 -0.76
CA ILE A 204 7.86 -16.64 -0.28
C ILE A 204 7.86 -17.05 1.18
N ASP A 205 8.54 -18.16 1.49
CA ASP A 205 8.80 -18.57 2.87
C ASP A 205 9.72 -17.54 3.55
N PRO A 206 9.28 -16.85 4.62
CA PRO A 206 10.04 -15.75 5.22
C PRO A 206 11.32 -16.20 5.94
N VAL A 207 11.51 -17.52 6.15
CA VAL A 207 12.69 -18.08 6.82
C VAL A 207 13.73 -18.54 5.81
N THR A 208 13.29 -19.18 4.72
CA THR A 208 14.19 -19.79 3.73
C THR A 208 14.36 -18.94 2.47
N GLY A 209 13.48 -17.96 2.22
CA GLY A 209 13.42 -17.18 0.98
C GLY A 209 12.99 -17.98 -0.26
N ASN A 210 12.58 -19.24 -0.09
CA ASN A 210 12.16 -20.07 -1.20
C ASN A 210 10.65 -19.95 -1.47
N VAL A 211 10.25 -20.30 -2.70
CA VAL A 211 8.83 -20.34 -3.07
C VAL A 211 8.11 -21.46 -2.32
N ASP A 212 7.05 -21.11 -1.60
CA ASP A 212 6.15 -22.03 -0.90
C ASP A 212 4.81 -22.15 -1.66
N LEU A 213 4.67 -23.18 -2.47
CA LEU A 213 3.44 -23.47 -3.20
C LEU A 213 2.30 -24.00 -2.30
N ALA A 214 2.59 -24.33 -1.04
CA ALA A 214 1.59 -24.75 -0.06
C ALA A 214 1.00 -23.55 0.72
N ALA A 215 1.57 -22.35 0.58
CA ALA A 215 1.01 -21.15 1.16
C ALA A 215 -0.41 -20.88 0.64
N ARG A 216 -1.14 -20.03 1.36
CA ARG A 216 -2.52 -19.66 1.00
C ARG A 216 -2.62 -19.29 -0.48
N LYS A 217 -3.66 -19.80 -1.12
CA LYS A 217 -4.07 -19.40 -2.46
C LYS A 217 -5.12 -18.29 -2.40
N TYR A 218 -4.97 -17.31 -3.27
CA TYR A 218 -5.94 -16.25 -3.48
C TYR A 218 -6.73 -16.50 -4.74
N LYS A 219 -8.00 -16.14 -4.71
CA LYS A 219 -8.84 -16.14 -5.90
C LYS A 219 -8.52 -14.88 -6.71
N GLN A 220 -8.36 -15.03 -8.01
CA GLN A 220 -8.19 -13.92 -8.94
C GLN A 220 -9.55 -13.36 -9.34
N ASN A 221 -9.73 -12.03 -9.19
CA ASN A 221 -10.93 -11.38 -9.67
C ASN A 221 -10.96 -11.33 -11.19
N GLY A 222 -12.13 -11.56 -11.79
CA GLY A 222 -12.32 -11.37 -13.22
C GLY A 222 -12.16 -9.89 -13.62
N HIS A 223 -11.77 -9.66 -14.85
CA HIS A 223 -11.58 -8.31 -15.42
C HIS A 223 -12.88 -7.69 -15.97
N PHE A 224 -14.03 -8.16 -15.55
CA PHE A 224 -15.33 -7.75 -16.08
C PHE A 224 -16.02 -6.71 -15.19
N ASP A 225 -16.82 -5.84 -15.83
CA ASP A 225 -17.90 -5.10 -15.20
C ASP A 225 -19.21 -5.83 -15.48
N ALA A 226 -19.95 -6.24 -14.46
CA ALA A 226 -21.18 -6.96 -14.58
C ALA A 226 -22.24 -6.29 -15.49
N PHE A 227 -22.18 -4.98 -15.64
CA PHE A 227 -23.11 -4.18 -16.43
C PHE A 227 -22.57 -3.72 -17.78
N ALA A 228 -21.29 -3.86 -18.04
CA ALA A 228 -20.67 -3.42 -19.28
C ALA A 228 -21.06 -4.31 -20.48
N GLY A 229 -20.94 -3.75 -21.68
CA GLY A 229 -21.07 -4.49 -22.95
C GLY A 229 -22.49 -4.92 -23.31
N SER A 230 -23.51 -4.30 -22.74
CA SER A 230 -24.90 -4.69 -22.96
C SER A 230 -25.44 -4.46 -24.38
N SER A 231 -24.80 -3.65 -25.18
CA SER A 231 -25.33 -3.19 -26.49
C SER A 231 -24.46 -3.56 -27.70
N THR A 232 -23.34 -4.23 -27.54
CA THR A 232 -22.44 -4.58 -28.64
C THR A 232 -22.63 -6.01 -29.09
N TYR A 233 -22.66 -6.23 -30.40
CA TYR A 233 -22.73 -7.55 -31.01
C TYR A 233 -21.38 -8.29 -31.02
N THR A 234 -20.30 -7.66 -30.64
CA THR A 234 -18.95 -8.24 -30.50
C THR A 234 -18.65 -8.45 -29.04
N PRO A 235 -18.28 -9.67 -28.62
CA PRO A 235 -17.68 -9.86 -27.32
C PRO A 235 -16.39 -9.05 -27.29
N SER A 236 -16.31 -8.12 -26.36
CA SER A 236 -15.11 -7.35 -26.13
C SER A 236 -14.76 -7.47 -24.65
N PRO A 237 -13.68 -8.14 -24.32
CA PRO A 237 -13.20 -8.15 -22.93
C PRO A 237 -12.79 -6.76 -22.46
N ASP A 238 -12.44 -5.85 -23.38
CA ASP A 238 -11.90 -4.53 -23.09
C ASP A 238 -12.96 -3.48 -22.73
N PHE A 239 -14.24 -3.86 -22.64
CA PHE A 239 -15.30 -2.88 -22.39
C PHE A 239 -15.74 -2.89 -20.92
N GLY A 240 -15.37 -1.84 -20.20
CA GLY A 240 -15.82 -1.61 -18.84
C GLY A 240 -15.07 -2.41 -17.78
N LEU A 241 -13.78 -2.60 -17.93
CA LEU A 241 -12.98 -3.48 -17.10
C LEU A 241 -12.61 -2.84 -15.76
N ASN A 242 -12.89 -3.55 -14.67
CA ASN A 242 -12.52 -3.13 -13.33
C ASN A 242 -11.06 -3.41 -13.00
N CYS A 243 -10.49 -4.44 -13.61
CA CYS A 243 -9.14 -4.91 -13.38
C CYS A 243 -8.48 -5.18 -14.73
N THR A 244 -8.01 -4.13 -15.40
CA THR A 244 -7.37 -4.24 -16.71
C THR A 244 -5.90 -4.58 -16.57
N GLN A 245 -5.33 -5.21 -17.60
CA GLN A 245 -3.88 -5.31 -17.79
C GLN A 245 -3.24 -4.00 -18.23
N ASP A 246 -4.01 -2.91 -18.32
CA ASP A 246 -3.49 -1.60 -18.69
C ASP A 246 -2.69 -1.02 -17.52
N ARG A 247 -1.38 -0.95 -17.72
CA ARG A 247 -0.35 -0.64 -16.73
C ARG A 247 -0.41 0.76 -16.11
N GLY A 248 -1.42 1.54 -16.37
CA GLY A 248 -1.61 2.86 -15.76
C GLY A 248 -2.26 2.83 -14.37
N ARG A 249 -2.62 1.65 -13.82
CA ARG A 249 -3.42 1.53 -12.60
C ARG A 249 -2.93 0.47 -11.63
N ASP A 250 -1.78 -0.15 -11.90
CA ASP A 250 -1.19 -1.15 -11.02
C ASP A 250 -0.57 -0.49 -9.79
N ILE A 251 -0.43 -1.22 -8.70
CA ILE A 251 0.33 -0.73 -7.55
C ILE A 251 1.77 -0.42 -7.97
N LEU A 252 2.25 0.78 -7.66
CA LEU A 252 3.66 1.10 -7.69
C LEU A 252 4.23 0.95 -6.27
N ALA A 253 4.88 -0.20 -6.00
CA ALA A 253 5.30 -0.56 -4.66
C ALA A 253 6.72 -0.09 -4.33
N PHE A 254 6.96 0.27 -3.08
CA PHE A 254 8.25 0.47 -2.43
C PHE A 254 9.22 1.41 -3.18
N SER A 255 8.73 2.43 -3.88
CA SER A 255 9.59 3.30 -4.67
C SER A 255 10.33 4.34 -3.82
N GLY A 256 11.63 4.46 -4.02
CA GLY A 256 12.47 5.58 -3.60
C GLY A 256 12.80 6.53 -4.76
N ASN A 257 12.12 6.40 -5.89
CA ASN A 257 12.38 7.18 -7.10
C ASN A 257 11.34 8.29 -7.26
N ARG A 258 11.75 9.53 -6.94
CA ARG A 258 10.90 10.73 -7.00
C ARG A 258 10.28 10.94 -8.39
N ASP A 259 11.08 10.78 -9.44
CA ASP A 259 10.64 11.04 -10.81
C ASP A 259 9.67 9.97 -11.31
N GLN A 260 9.92 8.69 -10.97
CA GLN A 260 9.03 7.58 -11.26
C GLN A 260 7.66 7.79 -10.60
N LEU A 261 7.62 8.12 -9.31
CA LEU A 261 6.38 8.37 -8.56
C LEU A 261 5.56 9.49 -9.19
N LYS A 262 6.21 10.61 -9.59
CA LYS A 262 5.53 11.75 -10.21
C LYS A 262 5.02 11.43 -11.62
N ALA A 263 5.82 10.74 -12.42
CA ALA A 263 5.42 10.29 -13.75
C ALA A 263 4.24 9.32 -13.68
N TYR A 264 4.24 8.45 -12.67
CA TYR A 264 3.15 7.50 -12.44
C TYR A 264 1.82 8.21 -12.11
N ILE A 265 1.84 9.24 -11.25
CA ILE A 265 0.63 10.06 -10.98
C ILE A 265 0.12 10.76 -12.26
N ASP A 266 1.01 11.18 -13.15
CA ASP A 266 0.60 11.80 -14.40
C ASP A 266 -0.15 10.82 -15.34
N SER A 267 0.11 9.52 -15.26
CA SER A 267 -0.57 8.49 -16.06
C SER A 267 -2.00 8.16 -15.58
N PHE A 268 -2.43 8.62 -14.42
CA PHE A 268 -3.75 8.30 -13.87
C PHE A 268 -4.89 8.69 -14.78
N ASP A 269 -5.87 7.82 -14.84
CA ASP A 269 -7.11 7.93 -15.58
C ASP A 269 -8.28 7.48 -14.69
N ALA A 270 -9.41 8.18 -14.76
CA ALA A 270 -10.55 7.94 -13.88
C ALA A 270 -11.55 6.98 -14.52
N TYR A 271 -11.83 5.85 -13.83
CA TYR A 271 -12.75 4.86 -14.33
C TYR A 271 -13.27 3.93 -13.22
N GLY A 272 -14.45 3.32 -13.41
CA GLY A 272 -15.02 2.30 -12.54
C GLY A 272 -15.72 2.85 -11.30
N TYR A 273 -16.02 1.95 -10.36
CA TYR A 273 -16.68 2.25 -9.08
C TYR A 273 -15.64 2.52 -7.98
N THR A 274 -16.07 2.52 -6.70
CA THR A 274 -15.21 2.93 -5.58
C THR A 274 -15.15 1.83 -4.52
N SER A 275 -13.94 1.37 -4.18
CA SER A 275 -13.65 0.36 -3.15
C SER A 275 -12.57 0.88 -2.18
N ILE A 276 -12.99 1.71 -1.24
CA ILE A 276 -12.10 2.29 -0.21
C ILE A 276 -11.49 1.18 0.66
N ASP A 277 -12.24 0.11 0.93
CA ASP A 277 -11.83 -1.07 1.67
C ASP A 277 -10.63 -1.77 1.02
N LEU A 278 -10.69 -2.04 -0.29
CA LEU A 278 -9.60 -2.66 -1.03
C LEU A 278 -8.37 -1.74 -1.10
N GLY A 279 -8.58 -0.45 -1.40
CA GLY A 279 -7.51 0.53 -1.38
C GLY A 279 -6.79 0.58 -0.04
N MET A 280 -7.55 0.63 1.07
CA MET A 280 -6.98 0.65 2.43
C MET A 280 -6.31 -0.68 2.78
N LYS A 281 -6.89 -1.85 2.37
CA LYS A 281 -6.29 -3.16 2.60
C LYS A 281 -4.90 -3.24 1.97
N TRP A 282 -4.77 -2.88 0.71
CA TRP A 282 -3.48 -2.86 0.02
C TRP A 282 -2.53 -1.82 0.61
N GLY A 283 -3.02 -0.61 0.93
CA GLY A 283 -2.23 0.42 1.59
C GLY A 283 -1.62 -0.03 2.92
N ALA A 284 -2.39 -0.78 3.72
CA ALA A 284 -1.91 -1.36 4.97
C ALA A 284 -0.96 -2.54 4.74
N ALA A 285 -1.25 -3.41 3.77
CA ALA A 285 -0.43 -4.59 3.47
C ALA A 285 0.97 -4.22 2.99
N LEU A 286 1.10 -3.20 2.14
CA LEU A 286 2.42 -2.72 1.68
C LEU A 286 3.28 -2.10 2.78
N LEU A 287 2.73 -1.85 3.95
CA LEU A 287 3.47 -1.41 5.14
C LEU A 287 3.64 -2.53 6.17
N ASP A 288 3.13 -3.72 5.89
CA ASP A 288 3.27 -4.88 6.78
C ASP A 288 4.61 -5.58 6.55
N PRO A 289 5.34 -5.95 7.62
CA PRO A 289 6.61 -6.67 7.52
C PRO A 289 6.56 -7.98 6.71
N ALA A 290 5.38 -8.56 6.52
CA ALA A 290 5.21 -9.75 5.68
C ALA A 290 5.60 -9.51 4.21
N MET A 291 5.70 -8.24 3.78
CA MET A 291 6.15 -7.86 2.43
C MET A 291 7.68 -7.74 2.31
N ALA A 292 8.44 -7.80 3.39
CA ALA A 292 9.89 -7.64 3.36
C ALA A 292 10.60 -8.63 2.40
N PRO A 293 10.23 -9.92 2.33
CA PRO A 293 10.84 -10.83 1.37
C PRO A 293 10.67 -10.42 -0.10
N ILE A 294 9.56 -9.75 -0.45
CA ILE A 294 9.34 -9.20 -1.79
C ILE A 294 10.31 -8.06 -2.07
N VAL A 295 10.51 -7.17 -1.10
CA VAL A 295 11.45 -6.04 -1.25
C VAL A 295 12.87 -6.54 -1.42
N ASP A 296 13.28 -7.55 -0.65
CA ASP A 296 14.61 -8.16 -0.77
C ASP A 296 14.82 -8.79 -2.15
N ASP A 297 13.81 -9.49 -2.68
CA ASP A 297 13.85 -10.06 -4.03
C ASP A 297 13.91 -8.98 -5.11
N MET A 298 13.12 -7.91 -5.00
CA MET A 298 13.15 -6.76 -5.92
C MET A 298 14.50 -6.03 -5.90
N ILE A 299 15.17 -5.96 -4.74
CA ILE A 299 16.55 -5.42 -4.62
C ILE A 299 17.53 -6.35 -5.34
N ALA A 300 17.44 -7.66 -5.09
CA ALA A 300 18.29 -8.66 -5.73
C ALA A 300 18.13 -8.68 -7.26
N ALA A 301 16.90 -8.50 -7.76
CA ALA A 301 16.59 -8.35 -9.17
C ALA A 301 17.03 -6.98 -9.75
N GLY A 302 17.39 -6.01 -8.90
CA GLY A 302 17.79 -4.67 -9.31
C GLY A 302 16.65 -3.83 -9.90
N THR A 303 15.42 -4.10 -9.50
CA THR A 303 14.22 -3.37 -9.97
C THR A 303 13.94 -2.12 -9.13
N LEU A 304 14.27 -2.13 -7.84
CA LEU A 304 14.16 -0.96 -6.96
C LEU A 304 15.36 -0.03 -7.14
N LYS A 305 15.12 1.13 -7.75
CA LYS A 305 16.16 2.12 -8.06
C LYS A 305 15.73 3.52 -7.66
N ASP A 306 16.71 4.34 -7.27
CA ASP A 306 16.53 5.78 -7.09
C ASP A 306 16.43 6.53 -8.45
N SER A 307 16.27 7.85 -8.42
CA SER A 307 16.18 8.69 -9.62
C SER A 307 17.50 8.75 -10.43
N SER A 308 18.62 8.33 -9.86
CA SER A 308 19.91 8.20 -10.55
C SER A 308 20.10 6.84 -11.24
N GLY A 309 19.22 5.87 -10.95
CA GLY A 309 19.30 4.48 -11.43
C GLY A 309 20.14 3.56 -10.55
N LYS A 310 20.59 4.02 -9.37
CA LYS A 310 21.26 3.19 -8.36
C LYS A 310 20.25 2.28 -7.67
N VAL A 311 20.60 1.02 -7.46
CA VAL A 311 19.79 0.07 -6.70
C VAL A 311 19.73 0.51 -5.24
N LEU A 312 18.52 0.54 -4.67
CA LEU A 312 18.22 0.93 -3.29
C LEU A 312 18.49 -0.22 -2.32
N SER A 313 19.74 -0.64 -2.17
CA SER A 313 20.14 -1.70 -1.24
C SER A 313 19.83 -1.35 0.23
N GLU A 314 19.72 -0.08 0.55
CA GLU A 314 19.29 0.44 1.86
C GLU A 314 17.81 0.22 2.19
N PHE A 315 17.03 -0.32 1.24
CA PHE A 315 15.64 -0.73 1.45
C PHE A 315 15.51 -2.16 1.99
N GLY A 316 16.60 -2.90 2.14
CA GLY A 316 16.58 -4.19 2.83
C GLY A 316 15.91 -4.10 4.21
N ASP A 317 15.26 -5.17 4.63
CA ASP A 317 14.44 -5.25 5.85
C ASP A 317 13.14 -4.41 5.86
N ARG A 318 12.84 -3.67 4.78
CA ARG A 318 11.55 -2.96 4.64
C ARG A 318 10.46 -3.87 4.04
N PRO A 319 9.20 -3.65 4.43
CA PRO A 319 8.71 -2.77 5.48
C PRO A 319 9.17 -3.23 6.86
N TYR A 320 9.68 -2.30 7.67
CA TYR A 320 10.18 -2.60 9.01
C TYR A 320 9.10 -3.17 9.91
N GLN A 321 9.53 -3.90 10.97
CA GLN A 321 8.61 -4.38 12.00
C GLN A 321 7.85 -3.20 12.64
N PHE A 322 6.57 -3.40 12.98
CA PHE A 322 5.77 -2.37 13.65
C PHE A 322 6.35 -1.94 15.01
N SER A 323 7.16 -2.79 15.63
CA SER A 323 7.88 -2.49 16.88
C SER A 323 9.13 -1.63 16.67
N ASN A 324 9.58 -1.41 15.43
CA ASN A 324 10.74 -0.58 15.14
C ASN A 324 10.44 0.88 15.48
N GLN A 325 11.25 1.46 16.38
CA GLN A 325 11.07 2.84 16.85
C GLN A 325 11.54 3.88 15.84
N GLU A 326 12.36 3.48 14.89
CA GLU A 326 12.96 4.38 13.88
C GLU A 326 12.08 4.50 12.64
N ALA A 327 11.15 3.57 12.41
CA ALA A 327 10.28 3.55 11.24
C ALA A 327 8.93 4.21 11.54
N LEU A 328 8.61 5.25 10.80
CA LEU A 328 7.28 5.86 10.78
C LEU A 328 6.48 5.32 9.59
N LYS A 329 5.41 4.58 9.86
CA LYS A 329 4.51 4.01 8.84
C LYS A 329 3.27 4.87 8.69
N VAL A 330 2.98 5.31 7.47
CA VAL A 330 1.89 6.24 7.18
C VAL A 330 1.06 5.74 6.00
N VAL A 331 -0.25 5.70 6.17
CA VAL A 331 -1.20 5.62 5.05
C VAL A 331 -1.81 7.01 4.84
N VAL A 332 -1.79 7.48 3.60
CA VAL A 332 -2.54 8.67 3.16
C VAL A 332 -3.63 8.19 2.21
N LEU A 333 -4.87 8.13 2.71
CA LEU A 333 -6.04 7.61 1.99
C LEU A 333 -6.90 8.77 1.50
N MET A 334 -7.11 8.88 0.20
CA MET A 334 -7.96 9.89 -0.41
C MET A 334 -9.07 9.25 -1.24
N SER A 335 -10.30 9.73 -1.07
CA SER A 335 -11.44 9.38 -1.93
C SER A 335 -12.39 10.56 -2.10
N ASP A 336 -13.05 10.63 -3.27
CA ASP A 336 -14.13 11.57 -3.57
C ASP A 336 -15.51 10.91 -3.47
N GLY A 337 -15.55 9.61 -3.14
CA GLY A 337 -16.76 8.80 -3.13
C GLY A 337 -17.12 8.20 -1.77
N ALA A 338 -18.14 7.39 -1.80
CA ALA A 338 -18.46 6.38 -0.79
C ALA A 338 -18.20 5.01 -1.41
N ASN A 339 -18.01 3.99 -0.58
CA ASN A 339 -17.95 2.61 -1.08
C ASN A 339 -19.18 2.30 -1.92
N THR A 340 -18.94 1.70 -3.06
CA THR A 340 -19.99 1.19 -3.95
C THR A 340 -19.99 -0.33 -3.95
N THR A 341 -21.03 -0.93 -4.52
CA THR A 341 -21.13 -2.38 -4.63
C THR A 341 -20.01 -2.94 -5.50
N GLU A 342 -19.46 -4.04 -5.07
CA GLU A 342 -18.52 -4.87 -5.81
C GLU A 342 -19.20 -6.15 -6.29
N TYR A 343 -18.73 -6.69 -7.41
CA TYR A 343 -19.27 -7.90 -8.02
C TYR A 343 -18.16 -8.93 -8.19
N GLU A 344 -18.43 -10.14 -7.75
CA GLU A 344 -17.58 -11.32 -7.91
C GLU A 344 -18.35 -12.41 -8.64
N LEU A 345 -17.65 -13.27 -9.38
CA LEU A 345 -18.26 -14.44 -9.99
C LEU A 345 -18.66 -15.46 -8.92
N GLN A 346 -19.78 -16.15 -9.13
CA GLN A 346 -20.13 -17.31 -8.31
C GLN A 346 -19.14 -18.45 -8.57
N PRO A 347 -18.85 -19.29 -7.57
CA PRO A 347 -17.84 -20.35 -7.69
C PRO A 347 -18.11 -21.38 -8.80
N ASP A 348 -19.35 -21.53 -9.24
CA ASP A 348 -19.76 -22.47 -10.31
C ASP A 348 -19.55 -21.91 -11.73
N VAL A 349 -19.20 -20.63 -11.83
CA VAL A 349 -18.98 -19.94 -13.13
C VAL A 349 -17.65 -19.15 -13.17
N ASP A 350 -16.80 -19.28 -12.19
CA ASP A 350 -15.49 -18.63 -12.17
C ASP A 350 -14.38 -19.52 -12.71
N SER A 351 -14.50 -20.83 -12.51
CA SER A 351 -13.48 -21.80 -12.89
C SER A 351 -14.08 -23.11 -13.42
N GLY A 352 -13.26 -23.97 -14.00
CA GLY A 352 -13.68 -25.23 -14.57
C GLY A 352 -14.27 -25.11 -15.99
N LEU A 353 -14.82 -26.20 -16.50
CA LEU A 353 -15.37 -26.24 -17.86
C LEU A 353 -16.75 -25.60 -17.93
N SER A 354 -16.92 -24.68 -18.88
CA SER A 354 -18.20 -24.04 -19.17
C SER A 354 -19.05 -24.92 -20.14
N PRO A 355 -20.37 -24.66 -20.21
CA PRO A 355 -21.20 -25.31 -21.24
C PRO A 355 -20.99 -24.72 -22.65
N LEU A 356 -20.08 -23.75 -22.83
CA LEU A 356 -19.84 -23.09 -24.10
C LEU A 356 -18.70 -23.77 -24.86
N TRP A 357 -18.95 -24.04 -26.14
CA TRP A 357 -18.01 -24.61 -27.07
C TRP A 357 -17.73 -23.64 -28.21
N ARG A 358 -16.52 -23.66 -28.74
CA ARG A 358 -16.10 -22.78 -29.82
C ARG A 358 -15.38 -23.60 -30.90
N SER A 359 -15.70 -23.33 -32.18
CA SER A 359 -14.88 -23.83 -33.26
C SER A 359 -13.51 -23.14 -33.28
N ASN A 360 -12.45 -23.94 -33.44
CA ASN A 360 -11.07 -23.43 -33.55
C ASN A 360 -10.73 -22.88 -34.95
N SER A 361 -11.70 -22.85 -35.88
CA SER A 361 -11.51 -22.35 -37.24
C SER A 361 -11.14 -20.87 -37.25
N THR A 362 -10.10 -20.51 -37.99
CA THR A 362 -9.73 -19.13 -38.30
C THR A 362 -10.56 -18.54 -39.45
N THR A 363 -11.28 -19.36 -40.21
CA THR A 363 -12.12 -18.96 -41.34
C THR A 363 -13.57 -18.80 -40.87
N TYR A 364 -13.94 -17.61 -40.49
CA TYR A 364 -15.26 -17.29 -39.98
C TYR A 364 -16.09 -16.55 -41.02
N ASN A 365 -17.20 -17.10 -41.48
CA ASN A 365 -18.12 -16.51 -42.45
C ASN A 365 -19.53 -16.24 -41.89
N GLY A 366 -19.66 -16.11 -40.56
CA GLY A 366 -20.94 -15.85 -39.91
C GLY A 366 -21.30 -14.36 -39.85
N SER A 367 -22.59 -14.08 -39.87
CA SER A 367 -23.12 -12.71 -39.79
C SER A 367 -23.11 -12.10 -38.37
N THR A 368 -22.75 -12.89 -37.37
CA THR A 368 -22.69 -12.45 -35.96
C THR A 368 -21.47 -13.04 -35.27
N SER A 369 -20.89 -12.34 -34.34
CA SER A 369 -19.75 -12.80 -33.54
C SER A 369 -20.04 -14.05 -32.70
N ALA A 370 -21.30 -14.34 -32.40
CA ALA A 370 -21.71 -15.56 -31.70
C ALA A 370 -21.71 -16.84 -32.59
N ALA A 371 -21.66 -16.72 -33.93
CA ALA A 371 -21.88 -17.86 -34.83
C ALA A 371 -20.79 -18.94 -34.75
N GLN A 372 -19.63 -18.67 -34.18
CA GLN A 372 -18.56 -19.64 -33.94
C GLN A 372 -18.78 -20.50 -32.69
N TYR A 373 -19.81 -20.20 -31.87
CA TYR A 373 -20.09 -20.88 -30.61
C TYR A 373 -21.23 -21.87 -30.74
N SER A 374 -21.25 -22.81 -29.81
CA SER A 374 -22.40 -23.69 -29.51
C SER A 374 -22.52 -23.83 -27.99
N LEU A 375 -23.76 -23.89 -27.52
CA LEU A 375 -24.05 -24.00 -26.08
C LEU A 375 -24.63 -25.40 -25.80
N TRP A 376 -23.97 -26.16 -24.91
CA TRP A 376 -24.48 -27.44 -24.44
C TRP A 376 -25.63 -27.27 -23.46
N ASP A 377 -26.75 -27.94 -23.70
CA ASP A 377 -27.84 -28.04 -22.74
C ASP A 377 -27.93 -29.47 -22.21
N GLN A 378 -27.59 -29.68 -20.96
CA GLN A 378 -27.61 -30.99 -20.33
C GLN A 378 -29.04 -31.57 -20.24
N SER A 379 -30.06 -30.76 -20.10
CA SER A 379 -31.45 -31.19 -19.98
C SER A 379 -31.99 -31.74 -21.32
N ARG A 380 -31.52 -31.19 -22.43
CA ARG A 380 -31.87 -31.59 -23.77
C ARG A 380 -30.92 -32.65 -24.32
N GLY A 381 -29.69 -32.77 -23.81
CA GLY A 381 -28.62 -33.57 -24.38
C GLY A 381 -28.23 -33.09 -25.77
N GLN A 382 -28.29 -31.79 -26.03
CA GLN A 382 -28.06 -31.21 -27.36
C GLN A 382 -27.30 -29.87 -27.24
N TYR A 383 -26.66 -29.51 -28.37
CA TYR A 383 -25.99 -28.22 -28.55
C TYR A 383 -26.87 -27.25 -29.31
N TYR A 384 -27.00 -26.01 -28.80
CA TYR A 384 -27.55 -24.91 -29.59
C TYR A 384 -26.46 -24.30 -30.47
N ILE A 385 -26.68 -24.28 -31.78
CA ILE A 385 -25.74 -23.78 -32.75
C ILE A 385 -26.08 -22.35 -33.14
N PHE A 386 -25.23 -21.41 -32.77
CA PHE A 386 -25.48 -19.96 -33.00
C PHE A 386 -25.35 -19.56 -34.48
N TYR A 387 -24.67 -20.36 -35.30
CA TYR A 387 -24.57 -20.11 -36.74
C TYR A 387 -25.94 -20.09 -37.44
N ASN A 388 -26.81 -21.04 -37.11
CA ASN A 388 -28.12 -21.22 -37.78
C ASN A 388 -29.33 -21.28 -36.82
N ASN A 389 -29.11 -21.03 -35.51
CA ASN A 389 -30.14 -21.03 -34.46
C ASN A 389 -30.90 -22.36 -34.34
N THR A 390 -30.20 -23.50 -34.39
CA THR A 390 -30.79 -24.82 -34.29
C THR A 390 -30.16 -25.65 -33.17
N TRP A 391 -30.96 -26.60 -32.63
CA TRP A 391 -30.47 -27.63 -31.73
C TRP A 391 -30.02 -28.84 -32.51
N ARG A 392 -28.86 -29.45 -32.16
CA ARG A 392 -28.35 -30.68 -32.76
C ARG A 392 -27.46 -31.44 -31.77
N ASN A 393 -27.07 -32.69 -32.15
CA ASN A 393 -26.30 -33.57 -31.27
C ASN A 393 -24.80 -33.27 -31.22
N GLU A 394 -24.25 -32.58 -32.23
CA GLU A 394 -22.84 -32.24 -32.34
C GLU A 394 -22.64 -30.73 -32.15
N ALA A 395 -21.51 -30.37 -31.53
CA ALA A 395 -21.09 -28.97 -31.41
C ALA A 395 -20.70 -28.38 -32.78
N TRP A 396 -20.69 -27.05 -32.91
CA TRP A 396 -20.21 -26.39 -34.14
C TRP A 396 -18.70 -26.56 -34.28
N GLY A 397 -18.31 -27.23 -35.35
CA GLY A 397 -16.95 -27.72 -35.64
C GLY A 397 -16.91 -29.23 -35.84
N ASP A 398 -17.81 -29.99 -35.20
CA ASP A 398 -17.79 -31.46 -35.25
C ASP A 398 -18.92 -32.04 -36.10
N GLY A 399 -19.81 -31.20 -36.61
CA GLY A 399 -20.96 -31.64 -37.37
C GLY A 399 -20.93 -31.22 -38.85
N THR A 400 -22.15 -31.09 -39.42
CA THR A 400 -22.31 -30.62 -40.80
C THR A 400 -23.36 -29.53 -40.91
N TYR A 401 -23.23 -28.66 -41.91
CA TYR A 401 -24.15 -27.57 -42.18
C TYR A 401 -24.49 -27.45 -43.67
N LYS A 402 -25.54 -26.70 -43.97
CA LYS A 402 -25.89 -26.30 -45.33
C LYS A 402 -25.80 -24.78 -45.45
N THR A 403 -25.28 -24.32 -46.60
CA THR A 403 -25.24 -22.90 -46.93
C THR A 403 -26.56 -22.40 -47.55
N CYS A 404 -27.40 -23.30 -48.04
CA CYS A 404 -28.77 -23.02 -48.50
C CYS A 404 -29.66 -24.28 -48.35
N GLY A 405 -30.98 -24.09 -48.39
CA GLY A 405 -31.95 -25.18 -48.17
C GLY A 405 -31.79 -26.38 -49.14
N THR A 406 -31.35 -26.15 -50.37
CA THR A 406 -31.12 -27.20 -51.41
C THR A 406 -29.67 -27.58 -51.56
N CYS A 407 -28.74 -26.94 -50.83
CA CYS A 407 -27.31 -27.25 -50.90
C CYS A 407 -26.99 -28.61 -50.26
N ALA A 408 -25.89 -29.23 -50.71
CA ALA A 408 -25.32 -30.39 -50.05
C ALA A 408 -24.80 -30.04 -48.65
N PHE A 409 -24.79 -31.01 -47.76
CA PHE A 409 -24.13 -30.87 -46.47
C PHE A 409 -22.62 -30.72 -46.64
N LYS A 410 -22.03 -29.83 -45.86
CA LYS A 410 -20.60 -29.63 -45.75
C LYS A 410 -20.19 -29.83 -44.29
N PRO A 411 -18.97 -30.30 -44.00
CA PRO A 411 -18.43 -30.29 -42.65
C PRO A 411 -18.44 -28.88 -42.07
N ASP A 412 -18.71 -28.77 -40.80
CA ASP A 412 -18.50 -27.51 -40.05
C ASP A 412 -17.03 -27.09 -40.13
N PRO A 413 -16.72 -25.79 -40.15
CA PRO A 413 -15.34 -25.35 -40.18
C PRO A 413 -14.66 -25.56 -38.82
N GLY A 414 -13.46 -26.15 -38.82
CA GLY A 414 -12.64 -26.39 -37.63
C GLY A 414 -13.14 -27.55 -36.79
N ASP A 415 -12.61 -27.67 -35.58
CA ASP A 415 -13.00 -28.63 -34.55
C ASP A 415 -13.62 -27.88 -33.37
N ALA A 416 -14.58 -28.50 -32.70
CA ALA A 416 -15.22 -27.90 -31.52
C ALA A 416 -14.36 -28.12 -30.28
N VAL A 417 -14.06 -27.02 -29.58
CA VAL A 417 -13.31 -27.01 -28.31
C VAL A 417 -14.21 -26.47 -27.22
N GLN A 418 -14.33 -27.22 -26.11
CA GLN A 418 -15.03 -26.76 -24.93
C GLN A 418 -14.19 -25.69 -24.21
N LEU A 419 -14.79 -24.55 -23.91
CA LEU A 419 -14.12 -23.49 -23.20
C LEU A 419 -14.22 -23.68 -21.68
N SER A 420 -13.17 -23.32 -20.95
CA SER A 420 -13.25 -23.09 -19.53
C SER A 420 -14.02 -21.78 -19.24
N TRP A 421 -14.49 -21.57 -18.01
CA TRP A 421 -15.10 -20.32 -17.64
C TRP A 421 -14.12 -19.14 -17.73
N GLN A 422 -12.84 -19.34 -17.39
CA GLN A 422 -11.79 -18.33 -17.57
C GLN A 422 -11.67 -17.92 -19.06
N GLU A 423 -11.65 -18.90 -19.97
CA GLU A 423 -11.61 -18.60 -21.41
C GLU A 423 -12.88 -17.92 -21.93
N VAL A 424 -14.04 -18.16 -21.29
CA VAL A 424 -15.28 -17.43 -21.60
C VAL A 424 -15.14 -15.97 -21.19
N TRP A 425 -14.68 -15.72 -19.96
CA TRP A 425 -14.57 -14.34 -19.44
C TRP A 425 -13.42 -13.56 -20.06
N ASP A 426 -12.38 -14.21 -20.54
CA ASP A 426 -11.36 -13.60 -21.41
C ASP A 426 -11.93 -13.06 -22.73
N ARG A 427 -13.06 -13.61 -23.20
CA ARG A 427 -13.62 -13.31 -24.52
C ARG A 427 -14.88 -12.44 -24.49
N MET A 428 -15.62 -12.41 -23.39
CA MET A 428 -16.89 -11.71 -23.31
C MET A 428 -17.27 -11.35 -21.88
N THR A 429 -18.04 -10.27 -21.72
CA THR A 429 -18.60 -9.88 -20.43
C THR A 429 -19.76 -10.78 -20.01
N VAL A 430 -20.03 -10.84 -18.70
CA VAL A 430 -21.19 -11.59 -18.13
C VAL A 430 -22.50 -11.14 -18.79
N ASN A 431 -22.67 -9.83 -18.97
CA ASN A 431 -23.87 -9.27 -19.59
C ASN A 431 -24.04 -9.69 -21.06
N TRP A 432 -22.94 -9.72 -21.82
CA TRP A 432 -22.96 -10.18 -23.20
C TRP A 432 -23.31 -11.67 -23.29
N TYR A 433 -22.70 -12.52 -22.45
CA TYR A 433 -22.98 -13.95 -22.36
C TYR A 433 -24.47 -14.17 -22.03
N ALA A 434 -24.99 -13.49 -21.03
CA ALA A 434 -26.38 -13.60 -20.62
C ALA A 434 -27.36 -13.29 -21.76
N ARG A 435 -27.09 -12.25 -22.56
CA ARG A 435 -27.98 -11.80 -23.63
C ARG A 435 -27.83 -12.60 -24.93
N TYR A 436 -26.59 -12.74 -25.38
CA TYR A 436 -26.33 -13.21 -26.74
C TYR A 436 -25.96 -14.69 -26.82
N ILE A 437 -25.57 -15.31 -25.73
CA ILE A 437 -25.36 -16.74 -25.61
C ILE A 437 -26.61 -17.39 -24.97
N HIS A 438 -26.77 -17.20 -23.66
CA HIS A 438 -27.84 -17.87 -22.92
C HIS A 438 -29.23 -17.42 -23.39
N GLY A 439 -29.51 -16.14 -23.41
CA GLY A 439 -30.82 -15.61 -23.79
C GLY A 439 -31.25 -16.01 -25.20
N ARG A 440 -30.32 -15.98 -26.17
CA ARG A 440 -30.58 -16.38 -27.53
C ARG A 440 -30.84 -17.89 -27.68
N ALA A 441 -30.11 -18.74 -26.97
CA ALA A 441 -30.30 -20.18 -27.00
C ALA A 441 -31.67 -20.60 -26.49
N TYR A 442 -32.18 -19.93 -25.48
CA TYR A 442 -33.49 -20.23 -24.87
C TYR A 442 -34.63 -19.34 -25.34
N GLY A 443 -34.42 -18.53 -26.38
CA GLY A 443 -35.47 -17.68 -26.97
C GLY A 443 -35.95 -16.56 -26.04
N LEU A 444 -35.15 -16.13 -25.09
CA LEU A 444 -35.44 -15.02 -24.22
C LEU A 444 -35.13 -13.70 -24.96
N ALA A 445 -35.95 -12.67 -24.74
CA ALA A 445 -35.60 -11.35 -25.23
C ALA A 445 -34.26 -10.90 -24.59
N THR A 446 -33.37 -10.29 -25.37
CA THR A 446 -32.02 -9.92 -24.91
C THR A 446 -32.02 -9.03 -23.66
N THR A 447 -33.08 -8.23 -23.45
CA THR A 447 -33.30 -7.43 -22.24
C THR A 447 -33.72 -8.26 -21.03
N ASN A 448 -34.49 -9.35 -21.25
CA ASN A 448 -35.04 -10.17 -20.18
C ASN A 448 -34.05 -11.27 -19.71
N ALA A 449 -33.15 -11.71 -20.58
CA ALA A 449 -32.15 -12.73 -20.24
C ALA A 449 -31.25 -12.26 -19.10
N TRP A 450 -30.85 -11.01 -19.14
CA TRP A 450 -30.01 -10.40 -18.10
C TRP A 450 -30.74 -10.25 -16.75
N SER A 451 -32.03 -9.98 -16.77
CA SER A 451 -32.81 -9.74 -15.53
C SER A 451 -33.43 -11.01 -14.92
N SER A 452 -33.60 -12.08 -15.69
CA SER A 452 -34.37 -13.25 -15.26
C SER A 452 -33.58 -14.52 -15.00
N SER A 453 -32.51 -14.77 -15.73
CA SER A 453 -31.76 -16.03 -15.61
C SER A 453 -30.26 -15.86 -15.35
N TRP A 454 -29.70 -14.72 -15.68
CA TRP A 454 -28.29 -14.41 -15.51
C TRP A 454 -28.11 -12.99 -14.93
N SER A 455 -28.86 -12.65 -13.89
CA SER A 455 -28.77 -11.32 -13.28
C SER A 455 -27.59 -11.23 -12.30
N PRO A 456 -26.97 -10.07 -12.16
CA PRO A 456 -25.91 -9.86 -11.19
C PRO A 456 -26.28 -10.25 -9.75
N SER A 457 -27.58 -10.17 -9.42
CA SER A 457 -28.04 -10.39 -8.06
C SER A 457 -28.43 -11.84 -7.73
N ASN A 458 -28.55 -12.76 -8.71
CA ASN A 458 -29.28 -13.98 -8.44
C ASN A 458 -28.58 -15.31 -8.72
N SER A 459 -27.61 -15.41 -9.61
CA SER A 459 -27.03 -16.72 -9.94
C SER A 459 -25.62 -16.74 -10.52
N VAL A 460 -25.12 -15.63 -11.03
CA VAL A 460 -23.80 -15.61 -11.70
C VAL A 460 -22.80 -14.72 -10.96
N VAL A 461 -23.27 -13.70 -10.29
CA VAL A 461 -22.43 -12.68 -9.67
C VAL A 461 -22.83 -12.49 -8.21
N LYS A 462 -21.88 -12.56 -7.32
CA LYS A 462 -22.05 -12.28 -5.89
C LYS A 462 -21.97 -10.76 -5.66
N HIS A 463 -22.79 -10.27 -4.75
CA HIS A 463 -22.79 -8.89 -4.30
C HIS A 463 -22.04 -8.75 -3.00
N GLU A 464 -21.03 -7.90 -2.93
CA GLU A 464 -20.40 -7.53 -1.67
C GLU A 464 -20.96 -6.19 -1.17
N THR A 465 -21.56 -6.19 0.03
CA THR A 465 -22.28 -5.03 0.59
C THR A 465 -21.72 -4.48 1.89
N ASN A 466 -20.72 -5.16 2.49
CA ASN A 466 -20.21 -4.79 3.82
C ASN A 466 -18.93 -3.92 3.77
N LYS A 467 -18.71 -3.22 2.69
CA LYS A 467 -17.44 -2.51 2.40
C LYS A 467 -17.09 -1.42 3.42
N ASP A 468 -18.06 -0.69 3.96
CA ASP A 468 -17.80 0.30 5.00
C ASP A 468 -17.27 -0.35 6.29
N ALA A 469 -17.87 -1.50 6.69
CA ALA A 469 -17.39 -2.25 7.85
C ALA A 469 -15.99 -2.81 7.61
N GLN A 470 -15.72 -3.36 6.42
CA GLN A 470 -14.40 -3.85 6.03
C GLN A 470 -13.35 -2.73 6.03
N THR A 471 -13.71 -1.54 5.52
CA THR A 471 -12.83 -0.35 5.60
C THR A 471 -12.49 -0.03 7.06
N LEU A 472 -13.47 -0.01 7.96
CA LEU A 472 -13.24 0.31 9.37
C LEU A 472 -12.48 -0.79 10.12
N ASP A 473 -12.67 -2.06 9.76
CA ASP A 473 -11.92 -3.20 10.30
C ASP A 473 -10.44 -3.05 9.97
N ILE A 474 -10.08 -2.85 8.71
CA ILE A 474 -8.66 -2.70 8.32
C ILE A 474 -8.03 -1.42 8.89
N CYS A 475 -8.76 -0.30 8.93
CA CYS A 475 -8.27 0.93 9.55
C CYS A 475 -7.96 0.72 11.04
N THR A 476 -8.85 0.02 11.76
CA THR A 476 -8.68 -0.27 13.19
C THR A 476 -7.50 -1.23 13.41
N THR A 477 -7.40 -2.26 12.59
CA THR A 477 -6.30 -3.23 12.63
C THR A 477 -4.96 -2.56 12.39
N PHE A 478 -4.84 -1.72 11.37
CA PHE A 478 -3.60 -1.00 11.09
C PHE A 478 -3.21 -0.05 12.23
N LYS A 479 -4.15 0.75 12.75
CA LYS A 479 -3.89 1.65 13.89
C LYS A 479 -3.44 0.92 15.15
N SER A 480 -3.83 -0.34 15.33
CA SER A 480 -3.50 -1.17 16.50
C SER A 480 -2.35 -2.16 16.27
N ALA A 481 -1.73 -2.16 15.08
CA ALA A 481 -0.68 -3.11 14.73
C ALA A 481 0.56 -3.03 15.63
N ASN A 482 0.78 -1.89 16.31
CA ASN A 482 1.78 -1.75 17.34
C ASN A 482 1.15 -1.49 18.71
N ASN A 483 1.08 -2.53 19.53
CA ASN A 483 0.63 -2.49 20.93
C ASN A 483 1.78 -2.42 21.95
N THR A 484 3.02 -2.24 21.52
CA THR A 484 4.16 -2.16 22.45
C THR A 484 4.27 -0.76 23.03
N LEU A 485 4.80 -0.69 24.28
CA LEU A 485 5.06 0.56 24.99
C LEU A 485 6.16 1.42 24.30
N TYR A 486 6.89 0.86 23.36
CA TYR A 486 8.13 1.39 22.80
C TYR A 486 8.15 1.49 21.27
N GLY A 487 7.04 1.49 20.57
CA GLY A 487 7.04 1.62 19.10
C GLY A 487 6.20 2.80 18.63
N ARG A 488 6.53 3.35 17.47
CA ARG A 488 5.70 4.37 16.82
C ARG A 488 4.42 3.69 16.31
N ARG A 489 3.26 4.26 16.67
CA ARG A 489 1.99 3.77 16.12
C ARG A 489 1.88 4.14 14.65
N PRO A 490 1.44 3.22 13.79
CA PRO A 490 1.12 3.54 12.41
C PRO A 490 0.07 4.66 12.33
N GLN A 491 0.20 5.54 11.34
CA GLN A 491 -0.65 6.71 11.18
C GLN A 491 -1.50 6.60 9.91
N ILE A 492 -2.77 6.98 10.01
CA ILE A 492 -3.67 7.10 8.86
C ILE A 492 -4.11 8.56 8.76
N TYR A 493 -3.75 9.20 7.66
CA TYR A 493 -4.33 10.46 7.21
C TYR A 493 -5.39 10.18 6.17
N THR A 494 -6.54 10.83 6.28
CA THR A 494 -7.62 10.66 5.33
C THR A 494 -8.04 12.00 4.73
N ILE A 495 -8.36 11.98 3.44
CA ILE A 495 -8.84 13.13 2.68
C ILE A 495 -10.18 12.78 2.05
N ALA A 496 -11.24 13.42 2.51
CA ALA A 496 -12.53 13.42 1.82
C ALA A 496 -12.51 14.56 0.79
N PHE A 497 -12.38 14.20 -0.48
CA PHE A 497 -12.23 15.18 -1.56
C PHE A 497 -13.56 15.41 -2.28
N GLU A 498 -14.35 16.37 -1.81
CA GLU A 498 -15.73 16.62 -2.30
C GLU A 498 -16.64 15.39 -2.17
N ALA A 499 -16.38 14.56 -1.18
CA ALA A 499 -17.06 13.30 -0.97
C ALA A 499 -18.50 13.50 -0.41
N PRO A 500 -19.42 12.58 -0.68
CA PRO A 500 -20.74 12.57 -0.04
C PRO A 500 -20.62 12.24 1.46
N ASN A 501 -21.67 12.55 2.24
CA ASN A 501 -21.66 12.34 3.69
C ASN A 501 -21.31 10.91 4.13
N ALA A 502 -21.71 9.89 3.36
CA ALA A 502 -21.36 8.50 3.63
C ALA A 502 -19.84 8.30 3.58
N GLY A 503 -19.17 8.73 2.51
CA GLY A 503 -17.72 8.66 2.37
C GLY A 503 -16.99 9.50 3.43
N ILE A 504 -17.47 10.73 3.70
CA ILE A 504 -16.94 11.58 4.77
C ILE A 504 -16.93 10.85 6.12
N ASN A 505 -17.99 10.14 6.46
CA ASN A 505 -18.12 9.44 7.75
C ASN A 505 -17.14 8.27 7.85
N VAL A 506 -17.00 7.47 6.79
CA VAL A 506 -16.05 6.35 6.73
C VAL A 506 -14.63 6.87 6.84
N LEU A 507 -14.23 7.85 6.01
CA LEU A 507 -12.88 8.41 6.02
C LEU A 507 -12.53 9.08 7.36
N ARG A 508 -13.49 9.80 7.98
CA ARG A 508 -13.29 10.40 9.30
C ARG A 508 -13.05 9.35 10.38
N SER A 509 -13.78 8.22 10.34
CA SER A 509 -13.63 7.14 11.31
C SER A 509 -12.36 6.32 11.07
N CYS A 510 -11.87 6.26 9.84
CA CYS A 510 -10.64 5.59 9.46
C CYS A 510 -9.40 6.37 9.93
N ALA A 511 -9.40 7.70 9.91
CA ALA A 511 -8.28 8.53 10.35
C ALA A 511 -7.78 8.15 11.76
N SER A 512 -6.48 8.32 12.02
CA SER A 512 -5.90 8.03 13.35
C SER A 512 -6.36 9.01 14.42
N SER A 513 -6.68 10.24 14.02
CA SER A 513 -7.26 11.27 14.90
C SER A 513 -8.11 12.26 14.11
N THR A 514 -8.87 13.11 14.81
CA THR A 514 -9.66 14.17 14.17
C THR A 514 -8.79 15.21 13.45
N THR A 515 -7.53 15.38 13.86
CA THR A 515 -6.57 16.31 13.22
C THR A 515 -5.91 15.71 11.98
N GLN A 516 -6.09 14.41 11.74
CA GLN A 516 -5.58 13.69 10.58
C GLN A 516 -6.69 13.39 9.53
N PHE A 517 -7.90 13.86 9.77
CA PHE A 517 -8.99 13.87 8.81
C PHE A 517 -9.10 15.24 8.15
N TYR A 518 -9.11 15.29 6.84
CA TYR A 518 -9.26 16.49 6.04
C TYR A 518 -10.49 16.39 5.13
N ASN A 519 -11.28 17.45 5.10
CA ASN A 519 -12.36 17.61 4.12
C ASN A 519 -11.93 18.69 3.13
N ALA A 520 -11.58 18.27 1.92
CA ALA A 520 -10.99 19.13 0.90
C ALA A 520 -11.95 19.36 -0.27
N SER A 521 -11.79 20.49 -0.94
CA SER A 521 -12.47 20.82 -2.20
C SER A 521 -11.45 21.21 -3.26
N GLY A 522 -11.86 21.34 -4.52
CA GLY A 522 -11.00 21.46 -5.69
C GLY A 522 -9.73 22.30 -5.51
N SER A 523 -9.85 23.53 -5.03
CA SER A 523 -8.69 24.45 -4.84
C SER A 523 -7.91 24.18 -3.55
N THR A 524 -8.45 23.46 -2.58
CA THR A 524 -7.82 23.28 -1.25
C THR A 524 -7.01 21.99 -1.13
N ILE A 525 -7.15 21.05 -2.08
CA ILE A 525 -6.47 19.75 -2.00
C ILE A 525 -4.94 19.86 -1.97
N GLY A 526 -4.36 20.82 -2.72
CA GLY A 526 -2.92 21.07 -2.69
C GLY A 526 -2.41 21.48 -1.30
N GLY A 527 -3.13 22.41 -0.65
CA GLY A 527 -2.82 22.81 0.73
C GLY A 527 -3.00 21.67 1.74
N THR A 528 -3.96 20.78 1.51
CA THR A 528 -4.19 19.60 2.34
C THR A 528 -3.00 18.64 2.29
N PHE A 529 -2.51 18.30 1.10
CA PHE A 529 -1.33 17.43 0.96
C PHE A 529 -0.08 18.05 1.58
N THR A 530 0.15 19.36 1.41
CA THR A 530 1.25 20.08 2.07
C THR A 530 1.12 20.06 3.60
N ALA A 531 -0.10 20.19 4.14
CA ALA A 531 -0.33 20.10 5.59
C ALA A 531 -0.03 18.69 6.13
N ILE A 532 -0.40 17.64 5.37
CA ILE A 532 -0.09 16.24 5.72
C ILE A 532 1.43 16.02 5.71
N ALA A 533 2.15 16.44 4.65
CA ALA A 533 3.60 16.34 4.58
C ALA A 533 4.27 17.04 5.78
N SER A 534 3.84 18.25 6.12
CA SER A 534 4.33 18.99 7.28
C SER A 534 4.04 18.27 8.60
N SER A 535 2.88 17.61 8.72
CA SER A 535 2.51 16.82 9.91
C SER A 535 3.37 15.57 10.05
N ILE A 536 3.62 14.85 8.96
CA ILE A 536 4.51 13.67 8.92
C ILE A 536 5.93 14.08 9.36
N ASN A 537 6.45 15.18 8.81
CA ASN A 537 7.76 15.70 9.17
C ASN A 537 7.87 16.09 10.65
N LYS A 538 6.84 16.70 11.21
CA LYS A 538 6.80 16.98 12.65
C LYS A 538 6.84 15.70 13.48
N LEU A 539 6.07 14.69 13.12
CA LEU A 539 6.08 13.40 13.83
C LEU A 539 7.45 12.71 13.75
N ARG A 540 8.19 12.90 12.68
CA ARG A 540 9.55 12.38 12.53
C ARG A 540 10.53 13.05 13.52
N LEU A 541 10.41 14.36 13.72
CA LEU A 541 11.35 15.17 14.51
C LEU A 541 11.05 15.20 16.01
N THR A 542 9.89 14.75 16.48
CA THR A 542 9.45 14.89 17.87
C THR A 542 9.68 13.66 18.74
N TYR A 543 10.43 12.67 18.28
CA TYR A 543 10.72 11.44 19.06
C TYR A 543 12.21 11.20 19.20
#